data_1591b3f6c87a1078aba60f1f260b56ff
#
_entry.id   1591b3f6c87a1078aba60f1f260b56ff
#
_cell.length_a   1.000
_cell.length_b   1.000
_cell.length_c   1.000
_cell.angle_alpha   90.00
_cell.angle_beta   90.00
_cell.angle_gamma   90.00
#
_symmetry.space_group_name_H-M   'P 1'
#
loop_
_entity.id
_entity.type
_entity.pdbx_description
1 polymer ?
#
loop_
_entity_poly.entity_id
_entity_poly.type
_entity_poly.pdbx_seq_one_letter_code
_entity_poly.pdbx_strand_id
1 'polypeptide(L)'
;MMPEQQVDEQQVDDKGTDQAEARRMLTALRDRGFDADNAKFAVALGRSVEQVQAFLDGSETIDDDVVMKARGIALQRGIEVG
;
A
#
# COMPACT_ATOMS: atom_id res chain seq x y z
N MET A 1 22.74 2.08 22.63
CA MET A 1 22.30 1.94 22.37
C MET A 1 21.57 1.74 21.91
N MET A 2 21.60 1.74 21.63
CA MET A 2 20.94 1.62 21.05
C MET A 2 20.40 1.52 20.42
N PRO A 3 20.38 1.56 20.41
CA PRO A 3 19.92 1.51 19.62
C PRO A 3 19.55 1.28 18.83
N GLU A 4 19.79 1.48 18.85
CA GLU A 4 19.62 1.33 18.11
C GLU A 4 19.07 0.86 17.61
N GLN A 5 19.17 0.83 17.71
CA GLN A 5 18.73 0.46 17.13
C GLN A 5 18.01 0.22 16.63
N GLN A 6 18.19 0.35 16.64
CA GLN A 6 17.57 0.23 16.03
C GLN A 6 17.14 0.03 15.25
N VAL A 7 17.49 0.08 15.05
CA VAL A 7 17.14 -0.03 14.20
C VAL A 7 16.80 -0.51 13.51
N ASP A 8 17.09 -0.53 13.57
CA ASP A 8 16.90 -1.03 12.90
C ASP A 8 16.25 -1.38 12.41
N GLU A 9 16.36 -1.38 12.44
CA GLU A 9 15.80 -1.73 11.90
C GLU A 9 15.32 -1.72 11.16
N GLN A 10 15.46 -1.50 10.88
CA GLN A 10 15.03 -1.47 10.07
C GLN A 10 15.03 -1.80 9.29
N GLN A 11 15.42 -1.90 9.24
CA GLN A 11 15.49 -2.26 8.49
C GLN A 11 15.21 -2.62 7.85
N VAL A 12 15.48 -2.73 7.85
CA VAL A 12 15.27 -3.22 7.26
C VAL A 12 14.70 -3.32 6.47
N ASP A 13 14.43 -3.00 6.17
CA ASP A 13 14.10 -2.95 5.40
C ASP A 13 14.38 -2.89 4.05
N ASP A 14 14.76 -2.53 3.88
CA ASP A 14 15.48 -2.49 2.71
C ASP A 14 15.30 -3.62 1.80
N LYS A 15 14.65 -4.55 2.12
CA LYS A 15 14.37 -5.58 1.36
C LYS A 15 13.15 -5.41 0.69
N GLY A 16 12.66 -4.34 0.37
CA GLY A 16 11.49 -4.16 -0.39
C GLY A 16 10.52 -3.28 0.29
N THR A 17 9.26 -3.49 0.07
CA THR A 17 8.21 -2.59 0.50
C THR A 17 7.97 -2.64 2.00
N ASP A 18 7.94 -1.47 2.63
CA ASP A 18 7.50 -1.34 4.01
C ASP A 18 6.00 -1.57 4.03
N GLN A 19 5.56 -2.64 4.66
CA GLN A 19 4.15 -3.04 4.63
C GLN A 19 3.21 -2.03 5.29
N ALA A 20 3.64 -1.43 6.39
CA ALA A 20 2.80 -0.45 7.06
C ALA A 20 2.57 0.77 6.18
N GLU A 21 3.62 1.23 5.54
CA GLU A 21 3.53 2.38 4.66
C GLU A 21 2.74 2.06 3.39
N ALA A 22 2.95 0.88 2.84
CA ALA A 22 2.21 0.46 1.67
C ALA A 22 0.72 0.39 1.98
N ARG A 23 0.38 -0.14 3.15
CA ARG A 23 -1.02 -0.24 3.55
C ARG A 23 -1.66 1.13 3.70
N ARG A 24 -0.92 2.08 4.31
CA ARG A 24 -1.42 3.44 4.44
C ARG A 24 -1.64 4.08 3.08
N MET A 25 -0.71 3.84 2.15
CA MET A 25 -0.83 4.39 0.80
C MET A 25 -2.05 3.84 0.09
N LEU A 26 -2.24 2.51 0.16
CA LEU A 26 -3.40 1.90 -0.48
C LEU A 26 -4.71 2.41 0.12
N THR A 27 -4.74 2.54 1.44
CA THR A 27 -5.95 3.03 2.11
C THR A 27 -6.26 4.46 1.66
N ALA A 28 -5.25 5.33 1.63
CA ALA A 28 -5.45 6.71 1.22
C ALA A 28 -5.90 6.80 -0.23
N LEU A 29 -5.31 5.97 -1.10
CA LEU A 29 -5.68 5.98 -2.51
C LEU A 29 -7.13 5.52 -2.69
N ARG A 30 -7.52 4.45 -2.00
CA ARG A 30 -8.91 3.98 -2.06
C ARG A 30 -9.87 5.07 -1.60
N ASP A 31 -9.56 5.69 -0.46
CA ASP A 31 -10.48 6.67 0.13
C ASP A 31 -10.59 7.91 -0.73
N ARG A 32 -9.48 8.38 -1.26
CA ARG A 32 -9.47 9.64 -2.00
C ARG A 32 -9.77 9.49 -3.47
N GLY A 33 -9.41 8.37 -4.05
CA GLY A 33 -9.53 8.17 -5.48
C GLY A 33 -10.66 7.28 -5.92
N PHE A 34 -11.21 6.49 -5.01
CA PHE A 34 -12.21 5.47 -5.35
C PHE A 34 -13.40 5.46 -4.39
N ASP A 35 -13.65 6.60 -3.76
CA ASP A 35 -14.83 6.78 -2.89
C ASP A 35 -14.86 5.77 -1.74
N ALA A 36 -13.71 5.33 -1.28
CA ALA A 36 -13.58 4.32 -0.22
C ALA A 36 -14.24 3.00 -0.61
N ASP A 37 -14.34 2.72 -1.91
CA ASP A 37 -15.02 1.54 -2.43
C ASP A 37 -13.98 0.50 -2.83
N ASN A 38 -13.94 -0.62 -2.09
CA ASN A 38 -12.97 -1.68 -2.36
C ASN A 38 -13.16 -2.30 -3.74
N ALA A 39 -14.39 -2.40 -4.22
CA ALA A 39 -14.65 -3.01 -5.52
C ALA A 39 -14.07 -2.16 -6.64
N LYS A 40 -14.29 -0.86 -6.59
CA LYS A 40 -13.71 0.05 -7.58
C LYS A 40 -12.20 0.02 -7.55
N PHE A 41 -11.64 0.03 -6.34
CA PHE A 41 -10.19 0.02 -6.16
C PHE A 41 -9.60 -1.29 -6.70
N ALA A 42 -10.28 -2.42 -6.45
CA ALA A 42 -9.82 -3.72 -6.92
C ALA A 42 -9.73 -3.76 -8.44
N VAL A 43 -10.74 -3.22 -9.12
CA VAL A 43 -10.72 -3.17 -10.58
C VAL A 43 -9.51 -2.38 -11.07
N ALA A 44 -9.25 -1.24 -10.45
CA ALA A 44 -8.13 -0.40 -10.86
C ALA A 44 -6.79 -1.09 -10.63
N LEU A 45 -6.66 -1.86 -9.55
CA LEU A 45 -5.44 -2.58 -9.26
C LEU A 45 -5.30 -3.88 -10.05
N GLY A 46 -6.39 -4.37 -10.64
CA GLY A 46 -6.37 -5.65 -11.32
C GLY A 46 -6.31 -6.83 -10.36
N ARG A 47 -6.94 -6.68 -9.19
CA ARG A 47 -6.95 -7.72 -8.16
C ARG A 47 -8.38 -7.97 -7.72
N SER A 48 -8.61 -9.07 -7.01
CA SER A 48 -9.95 -9.35 -6.50
C SER A 48 -10.26 -8.46 -5.29
N VAL A 49 -11.53 -8.29 -5.01
CA VAL A 49 -11.97 -7.53 -3.83
C VAL A 49 -11.43 -8.17 -2.56
N GLU A 50 -11.46 -9.51 -2.49
CA GLU A 50 -10.97 -10.23 -1.34
C GLU A 50 -9.49 -9.97 -1.11
N GLN A 51 -8.72 -9.92 -2.19
CA GLN A 51 -7.30 -9.68 -2.08
C GLN A 51 -7.03 -8.25 -1.62
N VAL A 52 -7.78 -7.28 -2.15
CA VAL A 52 -7.64 -5.90 -1.72
C VAL A 52 -7.97 -5.76 -0.23
N GLN A 53 -9.03 -6.41 0.23
CA GLN A 53 -9.38 -6.38 1.63
C GLN A 53 -8.27 -6.97 2.49
N ALA A 54 -7.66 -8.07 2.04
CA ALA A 54 -6.56 -8.69 2.76
C ALA A 54 -5.33 -7.79 2.81
N PHE A 55 -5.04 -7.06 1.74
CA PHE A 55 -3.96 -6.09 1.76
C PHE A 55 -4.23 -5.00 2.80
N LEU A 56 -5.47 -4.50 2.83
CA LEU A 56 -5.80 -3.36 3.68
C LEU A 56 -5.90 -3.74 5.15
N ASP A 57 -6.28 -4.99 5.46
CA ASP A 57 -6.39 -5.41 6.85
C ASP A 57 -5.11 -6.09 7.37
N GLY A 58 -4.12 -6.25 6.52
CA GLY A 58 -2.85 -6.81 6.93
C GLY A 58 -2.77 -8.32 6.86
N SER A 59 -3.80 -9.00 6.37
CA SER A 59 -3.80 -10.45 6.25
C SER A 59 -2.88 -10.96 5.15
N GLU A 60 -2.65 -10.15 4.15
CA GLU A 60 -1.81 -10.55 3.01
C GLU A 60 -0.75 -9.51 2.77
N THR A 61 0.44 -9.98 2.41
CA THR A 61 1.56 -9.09 2.10
C THR A 61 1.30 -8.34 0.80
N ILE A 62 1.51 -7.04 0.82
CA ILE A 62 1.39 -6.21 -0.37
C ILE A 62 2.68 -6.33 -1.15
N ASP A 63 2.61 -6.80 -2.39
CA ASP A 63 3.80 -6.98 -3.19
C ASP A 63 4.18 -5.69 -3.92
N ASP A 64 5.40 -5.67 -4.46
CA ASP A 64 5.92 -4.47 -5.10
C ASP A 64 5.12 -4.08 -6.35
N ASP A 65 4.58 -5.06 -7.07
CA ASP A 65 3.79 -4.77 -8.25
C ASP A 65 2.54 -3.96 -7.89
N VAL A 66 1.90 -4.31 -6.78
CA VAL A 66 0.72 -3.58 -6.33
C VAL A 66 1.10 -2.16 -5.92
N VAL A 67 2.23 -2.03 -5.22
CA VAL A 67 2.69 -0.70 -4.79
C VAL A 67 2.99 0.18 -6.01
N MET A 68 3.69 -0.36 -6.99
CA MET A 68 4.03 0.41 -8.19
C MET A 68 2.78 0.81 -8.96
N LYS A 69 1.83 -0.11 -9.08
CA LYS A 69 0.60 0.20 -9.77
C LYS A 69 -0.19 1.28 -9.04
N ALA A 70 -0.25 1.18 -7.73
CA ALA A 70 -0.97 2.16 -6.92
C ALA A 70 -0.33 3.55 -7.06
N ARG A 71 1.00 3.62 -7.06
CA ARG A 71 1.68 4.89 -7.24
C ARG A 71 1.39 5.49 -8.60
N GLY A 72 1.36 4.65 -9.64
CA GLY A 72 1.02 5.12 -10.98
C GLY A 72 -0.39 5.68 -11.06
N ILE A 73 -1.34 5.00 -10.42
CA ILE A 73 -2.71 5.47 -10.38
C ILE A 73 -2.80 6.81 -9.66
N ALA A 74 -2.10 6.94 -8.53
CA ALA A 74 -2.11 8.17 -7.77
C ALA A 74 -1.56 9.34 -8.59
N LEU A 75 -0.47 9.09 -9.31
CA LEU A 75 0.12 10.12 -10.16
C LEU A 75 -0.82 10.53 -11.28
N GLN A 76 -1.46 9.55 -11.92
CA GLN A 76 -2.38 9.84 -13.00
C GLN A 76 -3.59 10.64 -12.54
N ARG A 77 -4.06 10.40 -11.34
CA ARG A 77 -5.23 11.08 -10.80
C ARG A 77 -4.90 12.32 -10.01
N GLY A 78 -3.61 12.58 -9.79
CA GLY A 78 -3.20 13.74 -9.01
C GLY A 78 -3.55 13.61 -7.54
N ILE A 79 -3.51 12.38 -7.01
CA ILE A 79 -3.87 12.11 -5.63
C ILE A 79 -2.60 11.99 -4.80
N GLU A 80 -2.57 12.67 -3.67
CA GLU A 80 -1.45 12.54 -2.74
C GLU A 80 -1.73 11.40 -1.78
N VAL A 81 -0.82 10.47 -1.69
CA VAL A 81 -1.01 9.28 -0.87
C VAL A 81 0.12 9.01 0.12
N GLY A 82 1.04 9.90 0.24
CA GLY A 82 2.14 9.61 1.14
C GLY A 82 2.95 10.77 1.61
#